data_5fb169da400a3304c2ac1c8f15c7031f
#
_entry.id   5fb169da400a3304c2ac1c8f15c7031f
#
_cell.length_a   1.000
_cell.length_b   1.000
_cell.length_c   1.000
_cell.angle_alpha   90.00
_cell.angle_beta   90.00
_cell.angle_gamma   90.00
#
_symmetry.space_group_name_H-M   'P 1'
#
loop_
_entity.id
_entity.type
_entity.pdbx_description
1 polymer ?
#
loop_
_entity_poly.entity_id
_entity_poly.type
_entity_poly.pdbx_seq_one_letter_code
_entity_poly.pdbx_strand_id
1 'polypeptide(L)'
;MKNIDSKGHVTGKSIFLDDIPTIQGTLYGAVFDSPFAHGHIESVDYTKALALPGVIKVLTHEDIPGKNQIGGIIPDEPLFASTDVHFQGQPLALVIAESDQIAIEARKLIDINISEKDIIVDPREAQKKNKLILPPRTFCLGDTEKAWEKCAHIFQGKTNTNGQEHLYIETQGAYAVPLENGNIRISSSTQGPTAVQRITARVLN
;
A
#
# COMPACT_ATOMS: atom_id res chain seq x y z
N MET A 1 8.91 -21.36 -22.87
CA MET A 1 9.64 -21.23 -21.58
C MET A 1 8.88 -22.04 -20.54
N LYS A 2 9.51 -22.94 -19.78
CA LYS A 2 8.80 -23.68 -18.72
C LYS A 2 8.71 -22.76 -17.50
N ASN A 3 7.52 -22.63 -16.91
CA ASN A 3 7.35 -21.97 -15.64
C ASN A 3 8.04 -22.81 -14.56
N ILE A 4 8.98 -22.21 -13.83
CA ILE A 4 9.83 -22.88 -12.83
C ILE A 4 8.98 -23.41 -11.67
N ASP A 5 7.96 -22.66 -11.28
CA ASP A 5 7.18 -22.92 -10.07
C ASP A 5 5.99 -23.87 -10.30
N SER A 6 5.58 -24.08 -11.57
CA SER A 6 4.38 -24.85 -11.89
C SER A 6 4.38 -26.26 -11.30
N LYS A 7 5.55 -26.92 -11.24
CA LYS A 7 5.66 -28.25 -10.63
C LYS A 7 5.42 -28.21 -9.13
N GLY A 8 5.94 -27.19 -8.44
CA GLY A 8 5.71 -26.96 -7.02
C GLY A 8 4.22 -26.75 -6.73
N HIS A 9 3.57 -25.89 -7.49
CA HIS A 9 2.15 -25.58 -7.31
C HIS A 9 1.25 -26.80 -7.50
N VAL A 10 1.41 -27.56 -8.59
CA VAL A 10 0.54 -28.71 -8.86
C VAL A 10 0.83 -29.93 -7.99
N THR A 11 1.97 -29.98 -7.29
CA THR A 11 2.33 -31.07 -6.38
C THR A 11 2.19 -30.69 -4.90
N GLY A 12 1.70 -29.48 -4.57
CA GLY A 12 1.56 -28.99 -3.22
C GLY A 12 2.89 -28.78 -2.47
N LYS A 13 3.98 -28.52 -3.22
CA LYS A 13 5.34 -28.31 -2.65
C LYS A 13 5.79 -26.85 -2.73
N SER A 14 4.96 -25.95 -3.20
CA SER A 14 5.25 -24.51 -3.18
C SER A 14 5.26 -24.03 -1.72
N ILE A 15 6.24 -23.21 -1.41
CA ILE A 15 6.42 -22.59 -0.09
C ILE A 15 5.94 -21.14 -0.23
N PHE A 16 4.95 -20.78 0.58
CA PHE A 16 4.45 -19.42 0.73
C PHE A 16 5.12 -18.73 1.92
N LEU A 17 4.87 -17.45 2.10
CA LEU A 17 5.51 -16.67 3.15
C LEU A 17 5.26 -17.26 4.55
N ASP A 18 4.01 -17.65 4.81
CA ASP A 18 3.59 -18.22 6.10
C ASP A 18 4.13 -19.62 6.37
N ASP A 19 4.65 -20.30 5.33
CA ASP A 19 5.31 -21.61 5.45
C ASP A 19 6.80 -21.48 5.86
N ILE A 20 7.35 -20.25 5.82
CA ILE A 20 8.76 -20.02 6.18
C ILE A 20 8.92 -20.08 7.70
N PRO A 21 9.72 -21.01 8.24
CA PRO A 21 9.96 -21.07 9.67
C PRO A 21 10.53 -19.76 10.22
N THR A 22 9.91 -19.23 11.26
CA THR A 22 10.40 -18.02 11.93
C THR A 22 11.62 -18.34 12.81
N ILE A 23 12.58 -17.42 12.83
CA ILE A 23 13.77 -17.50 13.67
C ILE A 23 13.40 -17.10 15.10
N GLN A 24 14.05 -17.70 16.09
CA GLN A 24 13.86 -17.30 17.49
C GLN A 24 14.17 -15.80 17.66
N GLY A 25 13.27 -15.09 18.33
CA GLY A 25 13.37 -13.65 18.52
C GLY A 25 12.78 -12.82 17.37
N THR A 26 12.06 -13.45 16.42
CA THR A 26 11.28 -12.72 15.41
C THR A 26 10.27 -11.81 16.08
N LEU A 27 10.21 -10.55 15.63
CA LEU A 27 9.21 -9.59 16.03
C LEU A 27 8.14 -9.48 14.94
N TYR A 28 6.94 -9.11 15.36
CA TYR A 28 5.77 -9.02 14.49
C TYR A 28 5.34 -7.57 14.32
N GLY A 29 4.95 -7.22 13.10
CA GLY A 29 4.53 -5.88 12.75
C GLY A 29 3.04 -5.81 12.39
N ALA A 30 2.31 -4.86 12.96
CA ALA A 30 0.94 -4.54 12.56
C ALA A 30 0.85 -3.09 12.12
N VAL A 31 0.39 -2.87 10.89
CA VAL A 31 0.20 -1.52 10.35
C VAL A 31 -1.01 -0.87 11.02
N PHE A 32 -0.84 0.35 11.51
CA PHE A 32 -1.93 1.24 11.86
C PHE A 32 -2.23 2.14 10.67
N ASP A 33 -3.40 1.98 10.12
CA ASP A 33 -3.90 2.67 8.95
C ASP A 33 -5.02 3.65 9.31
N SER A 34 -5.21 4.66 8.48
CA SER A 34 -6.22 5.69 8.70
C SER A 34 -7.63 5.14 8.60
N PRO A 35 -8.49 5.37 9.62
CA PRO A 35 -9.92 5.12 9.51
C PRO A 35 -10.66 6.22 8.71
N PHE A 36 -9.99 7.34 8.42
CA PHE A 36 -10.54 8.48 7.69
C PHE A 36 -10.14 8.45 6.23
N ALA A 37 -11.03 8.96 5.36
CA ALA A 37 -10.80 8.96 3.92
C ALA A 37 -10.01 10.16 3.42
N HIS A 38 -10.15 11.34 4.06
CA HIS A 38 -9.42 12.54 3.66
C HIS A 38 -9.40 13.55 4.81
N GLY A 39 -8.24 14.07 5.15
CA GLY A 39 -8.12 15.06 6.20
C GLY A 39 -6.68 15.43 6.55
N HIS A 40 -6.54 16.44 7.37
CA HIS A 40 -5.26 16.87 7.95
C HIS A 40 -5.05 16.18 9.29
N ILE A 41 -3.88 15.61 9.51
CA ILE A 41 -3.51 14.93 10.75
C ILE A 41 -3.14 16.02 11.78
N GLU A 42 -3.97 16.19 12.81
CA GLU A 42 -3.71 17.11 13.90
C GLU A 42 -2.79 16.47 14.96
N SER A 43 -3.03 15.21 15.29
CA SER A 43 -2.22 14.45 16.23
C SER A 43 -2.44 12.96 16.10
N VAL A 44 -1.41 12.18 16.47
CA VAL A 44 -1.50 10.74 16.68
C VAL A 44 -0.98 10.42 18.07
N ASP A 45 -1.78 9.74 18.90
CA ASP A 45 -1.40 9.31 20.23
C ASP A 45 -1.25 7.79 20.28
N TYR A 46 -0.03 7.33 20.44
CA TYR A 46 0.33 5.91 20.57
C TYR A 46 0.76 5.51 21.99
N THR A 47 0.52 6.38 22.99
CA THR A 47 0.92 6.16 24.39
C THR A 47 0.34 4.85 24.94
N LYS A 48 -0.95 4.59 24.72
CA LYS A 48 -1.61 3.36 25.18
C LYS A 48 -1.05 2.11 24.49
N ALA A 49 -0.73 2.22 23.21
CA ALA A 49 -0.14 1.12 22.45
C ALA A 49 1.25 0.77 22.98
N LEU A 50 2.09 1.77 23.25
CA LEU A 50 3.42 1.58 23.84
C LEU A 50 3.39 1.02 25.26
N ALA A 51 2.34 1.29 26.02
CA ALA A 51 2.17 0.78 27.38
C ALA A 51 1.72 -0.69 27.43
N LEU A 52 1.29 -1.29 26.32
CA LEU A 52 0.86 -2.69 26.29
C LEU A 52 2.08 -3.61 26.41
N PRO A 53 2.10 -4.54 27.40
CA PRO A 53 3.21 -5.47 27.56
C PRO A 53 3.48 -6.30 26.30
N GLY A 54 4.76 -6.40 25.91
CA GLY A 54 5.19 -7.10 24.70
C GLY A 54 5.25 -6.21 23.44
N VAL A 55 4.83 -4.94 23.52
CA VAL A 55 5.09 -3.96 22.48
C VAL A 55 6.52 -3.43 22.63
N ILE A 56 7.27 -3.48 21.54
CA ILE A 56 8.68 -3.06 21.49
C ILE A 56 8.79 -1.60 21.04
N LYS A 57 8.07 -1.24 19.95
CA LYS A 57 8.12 0.10 19.39
C LYS A 57 6.91 0.38 18.50
N VAL A 58 6.57 1.64 18.35
CA VAL A 58 5.71 2.15 17.27
C VAL A 58 6.60 3.00 16.35
N LEU A 59 6.68 2.61 15.09
CA LEU A 59 7.44 3.31 14.04
C LEU A 59 6.50 4.24 13.28
N THR A 60 6.94 5.45 13.01
CA THR A 60 6.21 6.49 12.27
C THR A 60 7.07 7.03 11.12
N HIS A 61 6.57 8.04 10.42
CA HIS A 61 7.34 8.74 9.38
C HIS A 61 8.65 9.35 9.89
N GLU A 62 8.74 9.68 11.17
CA GLU A 62 9.95 10.23 11.81
C GLU A 62 11.05 9.19 12.02
N ASP A 63 10.71 7.90 12.09
CA ASP A 63 11.65 6.80 12.27
C ASP A 63 12.28 6.32 10.96
N ILE A 64 11.88 6.86 9.81
CA ILE A 64 12.38 6.43 8.51
C ILE A 64 13.79 7.01 8.26
N PRO A 65 14.84 6.18 8.18
CA PRO A 65 16.21 6.68 8.06
C PRO A 65 16.52 7.27 6.67
N GLY A 66 15.81 6.84 5.64
CA GLY A 66 15.97 7.31 4.28
C GLY A 66 14.84 8.23 3.83
N LYS A 67 14.17 7.88 2.74
CA LYS A 67 13.07 8.68 2.19
C LYS A 67 11.73 8.03 2.49
N ASN A 68 10.85 8.77 3.14
CA ASN A 68 9.46 8.38 3.35
C ASN A 68 8.65 8.49 2.04
N GLN A 69 8.99 7.64 1.04
CA GLN A 69 8.41 7.71 -0.29
C GLN A 69 8.51 6.36 -1.00
N ILE A 70 7.37 5.77 -1.36
CA ILE A 70 7.26 4.47 -2.00
C ILE A 70 6.69 4.51 -3.42
N GLY A 71 6.18 5.64 -3.88
CA GLY A 71 5.63 5.80 -5.23
C GLY A 71 6.61 5.37 -6.32
N GLY A 72 6.10 4.60 -7.27
CA GLY A 72 6.90 3.96 -8.30
C GLY A 72 7.15 4.85 -9.53
N ILE A 73 6.13 5.56 -9.99
CA ILE A 73 6.15 6.40 -11.20
C ILE A 73 6.20 7.88 -10.81
N ILE A 74 5.35 8.28 -9.89
CA ILE A 74 5.29 9.65 -9.36
C ILE A 74 5.68 9.57 -7.89
N PRO A 75 6.57 10.46 -7.39
CA PRO A 75 7.02 10.45 -6.00
C PRO A 75 6.03 11.18 -5.08
N ASP A 76 4.80 10.74 -5.02
CA ASP A 76 3.68 11.34 -4.28
C ASP A 76 3.05 10.40 -3.25
N GLU A 77 3.64 9.22 -3.00
CA GLU A 77 3.13 8.23 -2.07
C GLU A 77 4.09 8.03 -0.90
N PRO A 78 3.80 8.56 0.30
CA PRO A 78 4.59 8.30 1.48
C PRO A 78 4.39 6.86 1.99
N LEU A 79 5.43 6.27 2.62
CA LEU A 79 5.30 4.99 3.33
C LEU A 79 4.38 5.15 4.54
N PHE A 80 4.58 6.21 5.34
CA PHE A 80 3.67 6.62 6.41
C PHE A 80 3.22 8.06 6.16
N ALA A 81 1.92 8.30 6.22
CA ALA A 81 1.39 9.66 6.14
C ALA A 81 1.89 10.52 7.31
N SER A 82 2.26 11.76 7.02
CA SER A 82 2.84 12.69 8.00
C SER A 82 2.00 13.92 8.26
N THR A 83 1.29 14.42 7.26
CA THR A 83 0.51 15.67 7.34
C THR A 83 -0.94 15.50 6.95
N ASP A 84 -1.19 14.80 5.86
CA ASP A 84 -2.53 14.61 5.32
C ASP A 84 -2.80 13.12 5.05
N VAL A 85 -4.04 12.73 5.25
CA VAL A 85 -4.59 11.46 4.79
C VAL A 85 -5.35 11.69 3.51
N HIS A 86 -5.09 10.87 2.50
CA HIS A 86 -5.69 10.97 1.17
C HIS A 86 -6.68 9.86 0.84
N PHE A 87 -6.65 8.75 1.59
CA PHE A 87 -7.57 7.62 1.44
C PHE A 87 -7.69 6.82 2.73
N GLN A 88 -8.83 6.19 2.93
CA GLN A 88 -9.04 5.26 4.04
C GLN A 88 -8.12 4.05 3.88
N GLY A 89 -7.44 3.65 4.94
CA GLY A 89 -6.44 2.57 4.89
C GLY A 89 -5.02 3.06 4.57
N GLN A 90 -4.78 4.38 4.48
CA GLN A 90 -3.42 4.90 4.30
C GLN A 90 -2.58 4.62 5.55
N PRO A 91 -1.37 4.01 5.43
CA PRO A 91 -0.51 3.72 6.56
C PRO A 91 -0.05 4.98 7.31
N LEU A 92 -0.11 4.93 8.64
CA LEU A 92 0.30 6.01 9.54
C LEU A 92 1.45 5.59 10.45
N ALA A 93 1.44 4.33 10.89
CA ALA A 93 2.46 3.79 11.80
C ALA A 93 2.57 2.26 11.65
N LEU A 94 3.66 1.71 12.18
CA LEU A 94 3.87 0.27 12.31
C LEU A 94 4.15 -0.07 13.76
N VAL A 95 3.27 -0.84 14.39
CA VAL A 95 3.48 -1.38 15.72
C VAL A 95 4.37 -2.61 15.62
N ILE A 96 5.43 -2.67 16.41
CA ILE A 96 6.34 -3.82 16.53
C ILE A 96 6.16 -4.46 17.90
N ALA A 97 5.89 -5.77 17.94
CA ALA A 97 5.65 -6.51 19.16
C ALA A 97 6.25 -7.93 19.15
N GLU A 98 6.27 -8.58 20.30
CA GLU A 98 6.80 -9.94 20.48
C GLU A 98 5.91 -11.03 19.85
N SER A 99 4.63 -10.71 19.55
CA SER A 99 3.72 -11.60 18.84
C SER A 99 2.77 -10.83 17.93
N ASP A 100 2.25 -11.51 16.92
CA ASP A 100 1.26 -10.96 15.99
C ASP A 100 0.00 -10.47 16.72
N GLN A 101 -0.50 -11.26 17.67
CA GLN A 101 -1.68 -10.90 18.44
C GLN A 101 -1.48 -9.60 19.25
N ILE A 102 -0.32 -9.44 19.91
CA ILE A 102 0.01 -8.23 20.67
C ILE A 102 0.09 -7.02 19.71
N ALA A 103 0.73 -7.18 18.54
CA ALA A 103 0.83 -6.11 17.55
C ALA A 103 -0.56 -5.66 17.05
N ILE A 104 -1.44 -6.63 16.75
CA ILE A 104 -2.82 -6.36 16.31
C ILE A 104 -3.65 -5.68 17.41
N GLU A 105 -3.51 -6.08 18.66
CA GLU A 105 -4.21 -5.45 19.79
C GLU A 105 -3.69 -4.05 20.04
N ALA A 106 -2.37 -3.87 20.04
CA ALA A 106 -1.74 -2.58 20.28
C ALA A 106 -2.12 -1.52 19.23
N ARG A 107 -2.18 -1.88 17.93
CA ARG A 107 -2.57 -0.94 16.89
C ARG A 107 -3.98 -0.37 17.09
N LYS A 108 -4.88 -1.11 17.75
CA LYS A 108 -6.24 -0.65 18.06
C LYS A 108 -6.29 0.38 19.19
N LEU A 109 -5.20 0.52 19.94
CA LEU A 109 -5.06 1.47 21.05
C LEU A 109 -4.48 2.81 20.62
N ILE A 110 -4.14 2.96 19.34
CA ILE A 110 -3.65 4.21 18.75
C ILE A 110 -4.84 5.11 18.48
N ASP A 111 -4.82 6.31 19.06
CA ASP A 111 -5.82 7.34 18.82
C ASP A 111 -5.29 8.35 17.79
N ILE A 112 -6.14 8.77 16.86
CA ILE A 112 -5.82 9.76 15.83
C ILE A 112 -6.87 10.86 15.82
N ASN A 113 -6.42 12.12 15.77
CA ASN A 113 -7.27 13.28 15.58
C ASN A 113 -7.00 13.88 14.19
N ILE A 114 -8.06 13.99 13.39
CA ILE A 114 -8.00 14.46 11.99
C ILE A 114 -9.02 15.57 11.80
N SER A 115 -8.58 16.67 11.20
CA SER A 115 -9.45 17.69 10.63
C SER A 115 -9.91 17.23 9.26
N GLU A 116 -11.13 16.70 9.17
CA GLU A 116 -11.67 16.12 7.94
C GLU A 116 -11.81 17.15 6.83
N LYS A 117 -11.51 16.75 5.60
CA LYS A 117 -11.66 17.51 4.35
C LYS A 117 -12.72 16.90 3.47
N ASP A 118 -13.20 17.66 2.49
CA ASP A 118 -14.18 17.19 1.50
C ASP A 118 -13.72 15.91 0.80
N ILE A 119 -14.61 14.93 0.76
CA ILE A 119 -14.39 13.64 0.10
C ILE A 119 -15.11 13.64 -1.24
N ILE A 120 -14.41 13.29 -2.32
CA ILE A 120 -14.98 13.13 -3.66
C ILE A 120 -14.64 11.73 -4.14
N VAL A 121 -15.65 10.86 -4.23
CA VAL A 121 -15.49 9.45 -4.67
C VAL A 121 -16.06 9.19 -6.07
N ASP A 122 -16.88 10.10 -6.61
CA ASP A 122 -17.39 9.99 -8.00
C ASP A 122 -16.43 10.71 -8.96
N PRO A 123 -15.82 10.01 -9.92
CA PRO A 123 -14.90 10.62 -10.89
C PRO A 123 -15.55 11.69 -11.77
N ARG A 124 -16.87 11.61 -12.01
CA ARG A 124 -17.62 12.61 -12.77
C ARG A 124 -17.80 13.90 -11.96
N GLU A 125 -17.99 13.78 -10.65
CA GLU A 125 -18.01 14.93 -9.74
C GLU A 125 -16.64 15.56 -9.63
N ALA A 126 -15.58 14.75 -9.50
CA ALA A 126 -14.20 15.20 -9.48
C ALA A 126 -13.86 16.01 -10.75
N GLN A 127 -14.25 15.51 -11.91
CA GLN A 127 -14.07 16.21 -13.19
C GLN A 127 -14.81 17.55 -13.22
N LYS A 128 -16.09 17.58 -12.82
CA LYS A 128 -16.88 18.82 -12.78
C LYS A 128 -16.30 19.87 -11.85
N LYS A 129 -15.73 19.45 -10.72
CA LYS A 129 -15.08 20.33 -9.73
C LYS A 129 -13.62 20.63 -10.06
N ASN A 130 -13.10 20.12 -11.17
CA ASN A 130 -11.68 20.18 -11.56
C ASN A 130 -10.73 19.66 -10.47
N LYS A 131 -11.16 18.64 -9.73
CA LYS A 131 -10.38 17.94 -8.70
C LYS A 131 -9.83 16.64 -9.30
N LEU A 132 -8.78 16.76 -10.07
CA LEU A 132 -8.16 15.65 -10.80
C LEU A 132 -6.92 15.16 -10.07
N ILE A 133 -6.70 13.85 -10.06
CA ILE A 133 -5.46 13.24 -9.53
C ILE A 133 -4.26 13.66 -10.40
N LEU A 134 -4.45 13.66 -11.73
CA LEU A 134 -3.47 14.11 -12.72
C LEU A 134 -4.17 14.89 -13.83
N PRO A 135 -3.47 15.82 -14.50
CA PRO A 135 -3.99 16.45 -15.70
C PRO A 135 -4.34 15.39 -16.76
N PRO A 136 -5.45 15.57 -17.51
CA PRO A 136 -5.82 14.65 -18.56
C PRO A 136 -4.75 14.62 -19.65
N ARG A 137 -4.43 13.42 -20.12
CA ARG A 137 -3.56 13.23 -21.29
C ARG A 137 -4.42 12.84 -22.47
N THR A 138 -4.37 13.63 -23.53
CA THR A 138 -5.13 13.37 -24.75
C THR A 138 -4.17 12.87 -25.83
N PHE A 139 -4.51 11.75 -26.44
CA PHE A 139 -3.89 11.27 -27.67
C PHE A 139 -4.90 11.40 -28.81
N CYS A 140 -4.49 12.02 -29.90
CA CYS A 140 -5.32 12.17 -31.08
C CYS A 140 -4.51 11.78 -32.32
N LEU A 141 -5.06 10.88 -33.14
CA LEU A 141 -4.51 10.48 -34.43
C LEU A 141 -5.59 10.66 -35.51
N GLY A 142 -5.30 11.51 -36.47
CA GLY A 142 -6.25 11.85 -37.53
C GLY A 142 -7.30 12.87 -37.07
N ASP A 143 -8.38 12.95 -37.84
CA ASP A 143 -9.51 13.86 -37.60
C ASP A 143 -10.78 13.04 -37.31
N THR A 144 -11.08 12.88 -36.04
CA THR A 144 -12.20 12.04 -35.57
C THR A 144 -13.56 12.64 -35.98
N GLU A 145 -13.70 13.97 -35.97
CA GLU A 145 -14.95 14.66 -36.34
C GLU A 145 -15.30 14.39 -37.79
N LYS A 146 -14.34 14.59 -38.71
CA LYS A 146 -14.54 14.24 -40.12
C LYS A 146 -14.75 12.76 -40.39
N ALA A 147 -14.21 11.87 -39.49
CA ALA A 147 -14.47 10.46 -39.60
C ALA A 147 -15.93 10.14 -39.27
N TRP A 148 -16.48 10.75 -38.21
CA TRP A 148 -17.89 10.60 -37.83
C TRP A 148 -18.85 11.01 -38.98
N GLU A 149 -18.59 12.11 -39.65
CA GLU A 149 -19.40 12.57 -40.77
C GLU A 149 -19.49 11.58 -41.94
N LYS A 150 -18.49 10.69 -42.08
CA LYS A 150 -18.40 9.68 -43.16
C LYS A 150 -18.96 8.31 -42.73
N CYS A 151 -19.33 8.11 -41.47
CA CYS A 151 -19.88 6.85 -40.99
C CYS A 151 -21.31 6.66 -41.47
N ALA A 152 -21.59 5.53 -42.15
CA ALA A 152 -22.95 5.18 -42.57
C ALA A 152 -23.88 4.90 -41.40
N HIS A 153 -23.33 4.39 -40.30
CA HIS A 153 -24.07 4.08 -39.07
C HIS A 153 -23.22 4.44 -37.85
N ILE A 154 -23.86 5.04 -36.86
CA ILE A 154 -23.26 5.40 -35.57
C ILE A 154 -24.07 4.72 -34.47
N PHE A 155 -23.37 3.95 -33.62
CA PHE A 155 -23.96 3.31 -32.46
C PHE A 155 -23.40 3.93 -31.19
N GLN A 156 -24.28 4.25 -30.23
CA GLN A 156 -23.90 4.79 -28.94
C GLN A 156 -24.42 3.89 -27.82
N GLY A 157 -23.57 3.65 -26.83
CA GLY A 157 -23.93 2.85 -25.67
C GLY A 157 -23.22 3.31 -24.43
N LYS A 158 -23.70 2.84 -23.28
CA LYS A 158 -23.11 3.10 -21.97
C LYS A 158 -22.91 1.77 -21.24
N THR A 159 -21.70 1.56 -20.74
CA THR A 159 -21.39 0.41 -19.88
C THR A 159 -20.92 0.94 -18.53
N ASN A 160 -21.37 0.27 -17.46
CA ASN A 160 -20.94 0.56 -16.11
C ASN A 160 -20.40 -0.73 -15.48
N THR A 161 -19.16 -0.70 -15.01
CA THR A 161 -18.48 -1.83 -14.35
C THR A 161 -18.03 -1.41 -12.97
N ASN A 162 -18.19 -2.29 -11.99
CA ASN A 162 -17.67 -2.09 -10.65
C ASN A 162 -16.22 -2.56 -10.54
N GLY A 163 -15.53 -2.13 -9.49
CA GLY A 163 -14.25 -2.68 -9.11
C GLY A 163 -14.36 -4.17 -8.74
N GLN A 164 -13.31 -4.91 -8.97
CA GLN A 164 -13.21 -6.33 -8.63
C GLN A 164 -11.90 -6.60 -7.92
N GLU A 165 -11.99 -7.30 -6.77
CA GLU A 165 -10.82 -7.77 -6.05
C GLU A 165 -10.40 -9.16 -6.54
N HIS A 166 -9.10 -9.40 -6.66
CA HIS A 166 -8.55 -10.66 -7.15
C HIS A 166 -8.72 -11.81 -6.15
N LEU A 167 -8.79 -11.55 -4.86
CA LEU A 167 -8.86 -12.53 -3.76
C LEU A 167 -7.80 -13.63 -3.89
N TYR A 168 -6.56 -13.23 -4.11
CA TYR A 168 -5.42 -14.16 -4.21
C TYR A 168 -5.16 -14.87 -2.88
N ILE A 169 -4.67 -16.12 -2.94
CA ILE A 169 -4.51 -17.00 -1.78
C ILE A 169 -3.44 -16.46 -0.82
N GLU A 170 -2.28 -16.05 -1.35
CA GLU A 170 -1.23 -15.43 -0.54
C GLU A 170 -1.46 -13.92 -0.48
N THR A 171 -1.91 -13.44 0.68
CA THR A 171 -2.13 -12.01 0.94
C THR A 171 -0.82 -11.24 1.13
N GLN A 172 -0.92 -9.94 1.44
CA GLN A 172 0.25 -9.08 1.63
C GLN A 172 1.05 -9.51 2.88
N GLY A 173 2.31 -9.83 2.68
CA GLY A 173 3.20 -10.20 3.78
C GLY A 173 4.66 -9.96 3.43
N ALA A 174 5.49 -9.76 4.46
CA ALA A 174 6.93 -9.64 4.33
C ALA A 174 7.63 -10.19 5.58
N TYR A 175 8.69 -10.95 5.36
CA TYR A 175 9.58 -11.44 6.40
C TYR A 175 11.00 -10.98 6.12
N ALA A 176 11.55 -10.17 7.02
CA ALA A 176 12.87 -9.58 6.91
C ALA A 176 13.84 -10.23 7.91
N VAL A 177 15.00 -10.64 7.42
CA VAL A 177 16.06 -11.25 8.23
C VAL A 177 17.34 -10.46 8.02
N PRO A 178 17.93 -9.86 9.07
CA PRO A 178 19.23 -9.24 8.97
C PRO A 178 20.30 -10.30 8.70
N LEU A 179 21.24 -9.94 7.84
CA LEU A 179 22.39 -10.77 7.47
C LEU A 179 23.68 -10.05 7.86
N GLU A 180 24.83 -10.75 7.68
CA GLU A 180 26.15 -10.17 7.89
C GLU A 180 26.39 -8.95 6.99
N ASN A 181 27.29 -8.08 7.43
CA ASN A 181 27.73 -6.87 6.70
C ASN A 181 26.61 -5.85 6.40
N GLY A 182 25.58 -5.78 7.24
CA GLY A 182 24.48 -4.83 7.07
C GLY A 182 23.51 -5.18 5.95
N ASN A 183 23.59 -6.38 5.41
CA ASN A 183 22.63 -6.86 4.42
C ASN A 183 21.32 -7.31 5.09
N ILE A 184 20.24 -7.27 4.32
CA ILE A 184 18.91 -7.75 4.76
C ILE A 184 18.34 -8.66 3.67
N ARG A 185 17.85 -9.82 4.07
CA ARG A 185 17.05 -10.68 3.18
C ARG A 185 15.58 -10.45 3.47
N ILE A 186 14.83 -10.15 2.42
CA ILE A 186 13.38 -9.97 2.50
C ILE A 186 12.70 -11.02 1.66
N SER A 187 11.82 -11.81 2.29
CA SER A 187 10.84 -12.66 1.62
C SER A 187 9.51 -11.93 1.65
N SER A 188 8.87 -11.77 0.50
CA SER A 188 7.64 -10.96 0.39
C SER A 188 6.77 -11.49 -0.73
N SER A 189 5.46 -11.49 -0.52
CA SER A 189 4.49 -11.67 -1.60
C SER A 189 4.51 -10.43 -2.49
N THR A 190 4.98 -10.58 -3.74
CA THR A 190 5.13 -9.44 -4.66
C THR A 190 5.17 -9.88 -6.12
N GLN A 191 4.67 -9.04 -7.00
CA GLN A 191 4.84 -9.17 -8.46
C GLN A 191 6.13 -8.49 -8.95
N GLY A 192 6.78 -7.65 -8.13
CA GLY A 192 7.91 -6.83 -8.53
C GLY A 192 9.09 -6.89 -7.58
N PRO A 193 9.85 -8.00 -7.50
CA PRO A 193 10.96 -8.13 -6.54
C PRO A 193 12.01 -7.02 -6.67
N THR A 194 12.32 -6.57 -7.88
CA THR A 194 13.23 -5.43 -8.10
C THR A 194 12.66 -4.10 -7.56
N ALA A 195 11.34 -3.92 -7.63
CA ALA A 195 10.69 -2.73 -7.06
C ALA A 195 10.80 -2.76 -5.53
N VAL A 196 10.52 -3.90 -4.90
CA VAL A 196 10.68 -4.09 -3.44
C VAL A 196 12.11 -3.76 -3.03
N GLN A 197 13.12 -4.32 -3.71
CA GLN A 197 14.53 -4.06 -3.41
C GLN A 197 14.87 -2.57 -3.48
N ARG A 198 14.49 -1.88 -4.56
CA ARG A 198 14.79 -0.45 -4.74
C ARG A 198 14.07 0.45 -3.74
N ILE A 199 12.80 0.13 -3.44
CA ILE A 199 12.00 0.90 -2.49
C ILE A 199 12.56 0.69 -1.08
N THR A 200 12.84 -0.54 -0.68
CA THR A 200 13.46 -0.83 0.61
C THR A 200 14.78 -0.10 0.79
N ALA A 201 15.66 -0.14 -0.23
CA ALA A 201 16.91 0.62 -0.19
C ALA A 201 16.68 2.14 -0.05
N ARG A 202 15.67 2.69 -0.73
CA ARG A 202 15.30 4.11 -0.61
C ARG A 202 14.84 4.49 0.80
N VAL A 203 14.06 3.62 1.45
CA VAL A 203 13.49 3.84 2.78
C VAL A 203 14.53 3.66 3.88
N LEU A 204 15.46 2.70 3.71
CA LEU A 204 16.49 2.39 4.70
C LEU A 204 17.78 3.22 4.55
N ASN A 205 18.00 3.88 3.42
CA ASN A 205 19.16 4.68 3.02
C ASN A 205 20.39 3.82 2.72
#